data_7965c72ed44b0915305c3720aee335e7
#
_entry.id   7965c72ed44b0915305c3720aee335e7
#
_cell.length_a   1.000
_cell.length_b   1.000
_cell.length_c   1.000
_cell.angle_alpha   90.00
_cell.angle_beta   90.00
_cell.angle_gamma   90.00
#
_symmetry.space_group_name_H-M   'P 1'
#
loop_
_entity.id
_entity.type
_entity.pdbx_description
1 polymer ?
#
loop_
_entity_poly.entity_id
_entity_poly.type
_entity_poly.pdbx_seq_one_letter_code
_entity_poly.pdbx_strand_id
1 'polypeptide(L)'
;MRKTFQTIAILSLGIVAVIAGGQRGLEETASAQAGAAVTQIPRFRAEGSWPKLPSKWVMAIVSSTGIDEQDHLWVLQRPNTLSPEEKPKAAPPVLEFDAEGNFIQAWGGPGAGYDWPETEHGIYIDPKGFVWIGGNGNDDQILKFTKAGKFVMQIGKGGQKKTNADTKNLWEPADVFVYAKTNELFVADVYGNKRIIVFDADTGAF
;
A
#
# COMPACT_ATOMS: atom_id res chain seq x y z
N MET A 1 35.54 14.17 65.22
CA MET A 1 34.41 14.80 64.54
C MET A 1 34.77 15.64 63.25
N ARG A 2 36.02 15.71 62.79
CA ARG A 2 36.38 16.54 61.60
C ARG A 2 36.43 15.75 60.25
N LYS A 3 36.37 14.43 60.27
CA LYS A 3 36.46 13.61 59.06
C LYS A 3 35.12 13.34 58.35
N THR A 4 34.03 13.45 59.10
CA THR A 4 32.66 13.16 58.56
C THR A 4 32.12 14.30 57.70
N PHE A 5 32.47 15.53 57.98
CA PHE A 5 32.01 16.67 57.22
C PHE A 5 32.70 16.83 55.83
N GLN A 6 33.96 16.39 55.71
CA GLN A 6 34.67 16.46 54.42
C GLN A 6 34.15 15.44 53.41
N THR A 7 33.71 14.28 53.89
CA THR A 7 33.21 13.22 52.98
C THR A 7 31.81 13.54 52.40
N ILE A 8 30.98 14.24 53.21
CA ILE A 8 29.66 14.68 52.76
C ILE A 8 29.77 15.82 51.75
N ALA A 9 30.70 16.73 51.93
CA ALA A 9 30.90 17.85 51.00
C ALA A 9 31.41 17.39 49.61
N ILE A 10 32.27 16.37 49.57
CA ILE A 10 32.78 15.82 48.32
C ILE A 10 31.67 15.06 47.57
N LEU A 11 30.81 14.34 48.29
CA LEU A 11 29.69 13.61 47.68
C LEU A 11 28.61 14.57 47.09
N SER A 12 28.34 15.67 47.80
CA SER A 12 27.36 16.66 47.28
C SER A 12 27.88 17.40 46.05
N LEU A 13 29.20 17.70 45.97
CA LEU A 13 29.77 18.33 44.79
C LEU A 13 29.78 17.38 43.57
N GLY A 14 30.05 16.09 43.79
CA GLY A 14 30.03 15.09 42.73
C GLY A 14 28.65 14.90 42.10
N ILE A 15 27.60 14.88 42.91
CA ILE A 15 26.22 14.74 42.43
C ILE A 15 25.79 15.98 41.63
N VAL A 16 26.12 17.17 42.07
CA VAL A 16 25.80 18.43 41.36
C VAL A 16 26.54 18.49 40.02
N ALA A 17 27.80 18.06 39.97
CA ALA A 17 28.56 18.05 38.70
C ALA A 17 27.99 17.04 37.67
N VAL A 18 27.54 15.87 38.11
CA VAL A 18 26.94 14.86 37.24
C VAL A 18 25.57 15.32 36.70
N ILE A 19 24.75 15.98 37.53
CA ILE A 19 23.46 16.52 37.09
C ILE A 19 23.67 17.68 36.11
N ALA A 20 24.64 18.58 36.39
CA ALA A 20 24.94 19.70 35.50
C ALA A 20 25.53 19.21 34.15
N GLY A 21 26.39 18.21 34.18
CA GLY A 21 26.92 17.60 32.95
C GLY A 21 25.87 16.86 32.13
N GLY A 22 24.97 16.14 32.79
CA GLY A 22 23.88 15.45 32.15
C GLY A 22 22.85 16.39 31.49
N GLN A 23 22.52 17.48 32.17
CA GLN A 23 21.61 18.47 31.59
C GLN A 23 22.22 19.20 30.39
N ARG A 24 23.49 19.57 30.44
CA ARG A 24 24.16 20.20 29.29
C ARG A 24 24.23 19.24 28.08
N GLY A 25 24.52 17.96 28.31
CA GLY A 25 24.50 16.95 27.24
C GLY A 25 23.13 16.75 26.60
N LEU A 26 22.08 16.82 27.40
CA LEU A 26 20.68 16.72 26.91
C LEU A 26 20.27 18.01 26.18
N GLU A 27 20.66 19.17 26.67
CA GLU A 27 20.39 20.45 26.00
C GLU A 27 21.16 20.59 24.69
N GLU A 28 22.41 20.15 24.62
CA GLU A 28 23.17 20.13 23.37
C GLU A 28 22.62 19.15 22.37
N THR A 29 22.13 17.97 22.79
CA THR A 29 21.50 17.02 21.92
C THR A 29 20.15 17.53 21.42
N ALA A 30 19.37 18.18 22.29
CA ALA A 30 18.09 18.77 21.93
C ALA A 30 18.24 19.98 20.99
N SER A 31 19.26 20.83 21.24
CA SER A 31 19.54 21.98 20.37
C SER A 31 20.13 21.55 19.02
N ALA A 32 20.94 20.48 18.97
CA ALA A 32 21.41 19.92 17.71
C ALA A 32 20.28 19.32 16.87
N GLN A 33 19.28 18.73 17.53
CA GLN A 33 18.09 18.22 16.86
C GLN A 33 17.12 19.33 16.44
N ALA A 34 17.02 20.40 17.22
CA ALA A 34 16.24 21.59 16.85
C ALA A 34 16.93 22.44 15.76
N GLY A 35 18.24 22.33 15.63
CA GLY A 35 19.03 23.02 14.61
C GLY A 35 19.15 22.32 13.28
N ALA A 36 18.64 21.09 13.14
CA ALA A 36 18.43 20.47 11.85
C ALA A 36 17.29 21.24 11.14
N ALA A 37 17.65 22.34 10.48
CA ALA A 37 16.73 23.12 9.69
C ALA A 37 16.04 22.17 8.70
N VAL A 38 14.73 21.99 8.84
CA VAL A 38 13.89 21.47 7.77
C VAL A 38 13.96 22.50 6.65
N THR A 39 15.02 22.42 5.86
CA THR A 39 15.40 23.47 4.91
C THR A 39 14.50 23.51 3.70
N GLN A 40 13.70 22.45 3.45
CA GLN A 40 12.70 22.46 2.37
C GLN A 40 11.53 21.53 2.67
N ILE A 41 10.35 22.08 2.76
CA ILE A 41 9.10 21.32 2.65
C ILE A 41 8.91 21.05 1.15
N PRO A 42 8.73 19.78 0.72
CA PRO A 42 8.42 19.47 -0.67
C PRO A 42 7.20 20.26 -1.15
N ARG A 43 7.33 20.91 -2.30
CA ARG A 43 6.22 21.60 -2.96
C ARG A 43 5.81 20.77 -4.16
N PHE A 44 4.54 20.37 -4.19
CA PHE A 44 3.96 19.60 -5.28
C PHE A 44 3.14 20.51 -6.18
N ARG A 45 3.19 20.25 -7.49
CA ARG A 45 2.34 20.87 -8.50
C ARG A 45 1.66 19.74 -9.28
N ALA A 46 0.35 19.85 -9.50
CA ALA A 46 -0.36 18.92 -10.36
C ALA A 46 0.13 19.07 -11.81
N GLU A 47 0.46 17.95 -12.45
CA GLU A 47 0.87 17.92 -13.86
C GLU A 47 -0.26 17.29 -14.67
N GLY A 48 -0.99 18.13 -15.43
CA GLY A 48 -2.19 17.71 -16.15
C GLY A 48 -1.92 16.88 -17.42
N SER A 49 -0.66 16.82 -17.86
CA SER A 49 -0.24 16.04 -19.04
C SER A 49 0.33 14.67 -18.69
N TRP A 50 0.39 14.32 -17.42
CA TRP A 50 0.92 13.06 -16.92
C TRP A 50 -0.14 12.30 -16.11
N PRO A 51 -0.36 10.98 -16.33
CA PRO A 51 0.20 10.15 -17.41
C PRO A 51 -0.49 10.42 -18.77
N LYS A 52 0.15 9.98 -19.86
CA LYS A 52 -0.31 10.18 -21.24
C LYS A 52 -1.30 9.07 -21.65
N LEU A 53 -2.56 9.26 -21.35
CA LEU A 53 -3.60 8.30 -21.75
C LEU A 53 -3.79 8.32 -23.27
N PRO A 54 -3.86 7.16 -23.96
CA PRO A 54 -4.22 7.09 -25.37
C PRO A 54 -5.55 7.81 -25.67
N SER A 55 -5.56 8.67 -26.68
CA SER A 55 -6.69 9.57 -27.00
C SER A 55 -8.02 8.87 -27.32
N LYS A 56 -7.98 7.58 -27.63
CA LYS A 56 -9.17 6.75 -27.86
C LYS A 56 -9.93 6.40 -26.57
N TRP A 57 -9.34 6.63 -25.41
CA TRP A 57 -9.87 6.19 -24.12
C TRP A 57 -10.25 7.34 -23.20
N VAL A 58 -11.23 7.07 -22.36
CA VAL A 58 -11.61 7.87 -21.21
C VAL A 58 -11.30 7.04 -19.95
N MET A 59 -10.62 7.66 -18.99
CA MET A 59 -10.36 7.07 -17.67
C MET A 59 -11.54 7.38 -16.75
N ALA A 60 -11.99 6.35 -16.05
CA ALA A 60 -13.05 6.45 -15.04
C ALA A 60 -12.47 6.83 -13.66
N ILE A 61 -13.22 6.59 -12.59
CA ILE A 61 -12.72 6.79 -11.22
C ILE A 61 -11.53 5.84 -10.98
N VAL A 62 -10.37 6.41 -10.71
CA VAL A 62 -9.19 5.66 -10.25
C VAL A 62 -9.41 5.26 -8.80
N SER A 63 -9.39 3.97 -8.52
CA SER A 63 -9.58 3.42 -7.17
C SER A 63 -8.27 3.19 -6.44
N SER A 64 -7.21 2.83 -7.16
CA SER A 64 -5.90 2.55 -6.57
C SER A 64 -4.78 2.71 -7.60
N THR A 65 -3.57 2.89 -7.09
CA THR A 65 -2.34 2.89 -7.88
C THR A 65 -1.26 2.08 -7.19
N GLY A 66 -0.35 1.50 -7.97
CA GLY A 66 0.84 0.81 -7.49
C GLY A 66 2.06 1.21 -8.32
N ILE A 67 3.24 1.01 -7.76
CA ILE A 67 4.52 1.22 -8.47
C ILE A 67 5.26 -0.11 -8.44
N ASP A 68 5.87 -0.50 -9.55
CA ASP A 68 6.71 -1.69 -9.62
C ASP A 68 8.21 -1.36 -9.50
N GLU A 69 9.06 -2.38 -9.61
CA GLU A 69 10.51 -2.25 -9.46
C GLU A 69 11.21 -1.51 -10.61
N GLN A 70 10.48 -1.20 -11.69
CA GLN A 70 10.94 -0.34 -12.80
C GLN A 70 10.44 1.09 -12.68
N ASP A 71 9.83 1.49 -11.56
CA ASP A 71 9.14 2.76 -11.35
C ASP A 71 7.97 2.98 -12.32
N HIS A 72 7.38 1.90 -12.85
CA HIS A 72 6.18 2.01 -13.67
C HIS A 72 4.96 2.22 -12.78
N LEU A 73 4.08 3.15 -13.21
CA LEU A 73 2.79 3.38 -12.58
C LEU A 73 1.77 2.38 -13.07
N TRP A 74 1.19 1.63 -12.14
CA TRP A 74 0.03 0.78 -12.35
C TRP A 74 -1.21 1.48 -11.81
N VAL A 75 -2.26 1.55 -12.63
CA VAL A 75 -3.52 2.21 -12.30
C VAL A 75 -4.64 1.18 -12.33
N LEU A 76 -5.44 1.14 -11.27
CA LEU A 76 -6.71 0.42 -11.23
C LEU A 76 -7.84 1.44 -11.26
N GLN A 77 -8.77 1.28 -12.20
CA GLN A 77 -9.91 2.18 -12.37
C GLN A 77 -11.24 1.41 -12.46
N ARG A 78 -12.35 2.12 -12.34
CA ARG A 78 -13.72 1.60 -12.33
C ARG A 78 -14.47 1.97 -13.60
N PRO A 79 -14.35 1.26 -14.73
CA PRO A 79 -14.99 1.62 -15.99
C PRO A 79 -16.51 1.75 -15.89
N ASN A 80 -17.11 1.00 -14.95
CA ASN A 80 -18.56 1.02 -14.71
C ASN A 80 -19.09 2.36 -14.18
N THR A 81 -18.20 3.26 -13.70
CA THR A 81 -18.58 4.57 -13.18
C THR A 81 -18.69 5.65 -14.25
N LEU A 82 -18.30 5.36 -15.50
CA LEU A 82 -18.48 6.29 -16.62
C LEU A 82 -19.96 6.44 -16.98
N SER A 83 -20.29 7.62 -17.52
CA SER A 83 -21.60 7.88 -18.08
C SER A 83 -21.90 6.95 -19.26
N PRO A 84 -23.16 6.70 -19.61
CA PRO A 84 -23.52 5.87 -20.78
C PRO A 84 -22.86 6.36 -22.08
N GLU A 85 -22.66 7.65 -22.24
CA GLU A 85 -22.05 8.28 -23.42
C GLU A 85 -20.54 8.02 -23.48
N GLU A 86 -19.87 7.92 -22.34
CA GLU A 86 -18.43 7.69 -22.24
C GLU A 86 -18.03 6.21 -22.21
N LYS A 87 -18.90 5.33 -21.73
CA LYS A 87 -18.64 3.87 -21.64
C LYS A 87 -18.06 3.24 -22.90
N PRO A 88 -18.48 3.61 -24.13
CA PRO A 88 -17.89 3.03 -25.34
C PRO A 88 -16.40 3.38 -25.53
N LYS A 89 -15.91 4.40 -24.82
CA LYS A 89 -14.50 4.83 -24.83
C LYS A 89 -13.75 4.48 -23.54
N ALA A 90 -14.35 3.65 -22.67
CA ALA A 90 -13.72 3.29 -21.42
C ALA A 90 -12.34 2.65 -21.65
N ALA A 91 -11.33 3.11 -20.93
CA ALA A 91 -10.08 2.36 -20.83
C ALA A 91 -10.32 1.04 -20.10
N PRO A 92 -9.50 -0.01 -20.34
CA PRO A 92 -9.53 -1.22 -19.53
C PRO A 92 -9.28 -0.93 -18.04
N PRO A 93 -9.73 -1.80 -17.10
CA PRO A 93 -9.59 -1.55 -15.66
C PRO A 93 -8.17 -1.37 -15.16
N VAL A 94 -7.20 -2.05 -15.76
CA VAL A 94 -5.77 -1.97 -15.38
C VAL A 94 -5.00 -1.29 -16.50
N LEU A 95 -4.21 -0.28 -16.14
CA LEU A 95 -3.30 0.40 -17.07
C LEU A 95 -1.90 0.45 -16.47
N GLU A 96 -0.87 0.39 -17.33
CA GLU A 96 0.53 0.56 -16.98
C GLU A 96 1.14 1.70 -17.78
N PHE A 97 1.91 2.54 -17.08
CA PHE A 97 2.67 3.65 -17.66
C PHE A 97 4.12 3.59 -17.17
N ASP A 98 5.07 4.01 -17.99
CA ASP A 98 6.45 4.20 -17.54
C ASP A 98 6.61 5.43 -16.62
N ALA A 99 7.81 5.64 -16.08
CA ALA A 99 8.10 6.76 -15.19
C ALA A 99 7.89 8.13 -15.87
N GLU A 100 8.02 8.23 -17.19
CA GLU A 100 7.75 9.43 -17.99
C GLU A 100 6.26 9.59 -18.32
N GLY A 101 5.41 8.65 -17.85
CA GLY A 101 3.98 8.62 -18.07
C GLY A 101 3.56 8.15 -19.46
N ASN A 102 4.44 7.53 -20.24
CA ASN A 102 4.06 6.94 -21.50
C ASN A 102 3.28 5.65 -21.27
N PHE A 103 2.21 5.47 -22.05
CA PHE A 103 1.39 4.27 -21.98
C PHE A 103 2.17 3.02 -22.44
N ILE A 104 2.14 1.95 -21.63
CA ILE A 104 2.75 0.66 -21.93
C ILE A 104 1.68 -0.34 -22.35
N GLN A 105 0.74 -0.65 -21.48
CA GLN A 105 -0.31 -1.63 -21.73
C GLN A 105 -1.57 -1.39 -20.90
N ALA A 106 -2.67 -2.05 -21.27
CA ALA A 106 -3.89 -2.09 -20.49
C ALA A 106 -4.61 -3.41 -20.70
N TRP A 107 -5.23 -3.91 -19.64
CA TRP A 107 -5.97 -5.17 -19.62
C TRP A 107 -6.98 -5.22 -18.46
N GLY A 108 -7.66 -6.35 -18.30
CA GLY A 108 -8.59 -6.62 -17.21
C GLY A 108 -10.04 -6.59 -17.64
N GLY A 109 -10.92 -6.84 -16.68
CA GLY A 109 -12.33 -7.06 -16.90
C GLY A 109 -12.71 -8.55 -16.82
N PRO A 110 -14.00 -8.88 -16.99
CA PRO A 110 -14.49 -10.25 -16.93
C PRO A 110 -13.75 -11.18 -17.88
N GLY A 111 -13.44 -12.39 -17.41
CA GLY A 111 -12.71 -13.40 -18.17
C GLY A 111 -13.00 -14.82 -17.70
N ALA A 112 -12.37 -15.81 -18.32
CA ALA A 112 -12.59 -17.20 -17.99
C ALA A 112 -11.76 -17.62 -16.75
N GLY A 113 -12.41 -18.32 -15.82
CA GLY A 113 -11.75 -18.96 -14.69
C GLY A 113 -11.57 -18.09 -13.44
N TYR A 114 -12.09 -16.88 -13.43
CA TYR A 114 -12.07 -15.99 -12.28
C TYR A 114 -13.30 -15.07 -12.23
N ASP A 115 -13.58 -14.53 -11.04
CA ASP A 115 -14.64 -13.55 -10.82
C ASP A 115 -14.01 -12.15 -10.79
N TRP A 116 -14.16 -11.36 -11.89
CA TRP A 116 -13.66 -9.98 -11.91
C TRP A 116 -14.50 -9.11 -10.94
N PRO A 117 -13.87 -8.24 -10.12
CA PRO A 117 -14.61 -7.37 -9.21
C PRO A 117 -15.62 -6.47 -9.94
N GLU A 118 -16.81 -6.31 -9.36
CA GLU A 118 -17.78 -5.29 -9.80
C GLU A 118 -17.36 -3.90 -9.36
N THR A 119 -16.66 -3.82 -8.23
CA THR A 119 -16.16 -2.58 -7.62
C THR A 119 -14.68 -2.72 -7.33
N GLU A 120 -13.86 -2.49 -8.33
CA GLU A 120 -12.39 -2.53 -8.19
C GLU A 120 -11.93 -1.60 -7.07
N HIS A 121 -11.04 -2.06 -6.18
CA HIS A 121 -10.59 -1.28 -5.03
C HIS A 121 -9.06 -1.17 -4.91
N GLY A 122 -8.36 -2.26 -4.68
CA GLY A 122 -6.92 -2.29 -4.45
C GLY A 122 -6.15 -2.91 -5.61
N ILE A 123 -4.97 -2.36 -5.93
CA ILE A 123 -3.97 -2.97 -6.82
C ILE A 123 -2.61 -2.97 -6.13
N TYR A 124 -1.91 -4.10 -6.19
CA TYR A 124 -0.56 -4.25 -5.66
C TYR A 124 0.30 -5.05 -6.63
N ILE A 125 1.52 -4.59 -6.87
CA ILE A 125 2.52 -5.31 -7.66
C ILE A 125 3.53 -5.92 -6.70
N ASP A 126 3.58 -7.26 -6.67
CA ASP A 126 4.44 -7.96 -5.74
C ASP A 126 5.91 -8.00 -6.20
N PRO A 127 6.86 -8.31 -5.32
CA PRO A 127 8.28 -8.38 -5.66
C PRO A 127 8.66 -9.45 -6.69
N LYS A 128 7.77 -10.37 -7.03
CA LYS A 128 7.94 -11.36 -8.11
C LYS A 128 7.34 -10.88 -9.43
N GLY A 129 6.76 -9.67 -9.47
CA GLY A 129 6.15 -9.08 -10.65
C GLY A 129 4.75 -9.61 -10.96
N PHE A 130 4.00 -10.10 -9.97
CA PHE A 130 2.59 -10.38 -10.13
C PHE A 130 1.73 -9.21 -9.71
N VAL A 131 0.59 -9.06 -10.36
CA VAL A 131 -0.40 -8.02 -10.08
C VAL A 131 -1.54 -8.63 -9.29
N TRP A 132 -1.79 -8.09 -8.10
CA TRP A 132 -2.88 -8.47 -7.23
C TRP A 132 -3.99 -7.43 -7.29
N ILE A 133 -5.25 -7.87 -7.38
CA ILE A 133 -6.41 -7.00 -7.51
C ILE A 133 -7.50 -7.47 -6.54
N GLY A 134 -8.07 -6.53 -5.79
CA GLY A 134 -9.21 -6.75 -4.92
C GLY A 134 -10.37 -5.81 -5.26
N GLY A 135 -11.56 -6.16 -4.79
CA GLY A 135 -12.75 -5.36 -4.88
C GLY A 135 -13.45 -5.27 -3.51
N ASN A 136 -14.29 -4.24 -3.32
CA ASN A 136 -14.95 -3.96 -2.05
C ASN A 136 -16.48 -3.80 -2.16
N GLY A 137 -17.06 -4.22 -3.27
CA GLY A 137 -18.51 -4.26 -3.42
C GLY A 137 -19.06 -5.59 -2.89
N ASN A 138 -19.76 -6.34 -3.73
CA ASN A 138 -20.12 -7.73 -3.46
C ASN A 138 -18.98 -8.68 -3.90
N ASP A 139 -17.78 -8.18 -3.78
CA ASP A 139 -16.52 -8.72 -4.29
C ASP A 139 -15.74 -9.32 -3.11
N ASP A 140 -15.86 -10.61 -2.92
CA ASP A 140 -15.31 -11.33 -1.77
C ASP A 140 -14.07 -12.14 -2.19
N GLN A 141 -13.31 -11.65 -3.17
CA GLN A 141 -12.13 -12.32 -3.74
C GLN A 141 -10.95 -11.38 -3.97
N ILE A 142 -9.76 -11.98 -4.00
CA ILE A 142 -8.52 -11.40 -4.48
C ILE A 142 -8.06 -12.18 -5.70
N LEU A 143 -7.65 -11.48 -6.74
CA LEU A 143 -7.16 -12.04 -8.00
C LEU A 143 -5.66 -11.80 -8.16
N LYS A 144 -4.94 -12.79 -8.66
CA LYS A 144 -3.52 -12.69 -9.04
C LYS A 144 -3.36 -12.86 -10.55
N PHE A 145 -2.62 -11.95 -11.17
CA PHE A 145 -2.29 -11.95 -12.59
C PHE A 145 -0.78 -11.81 -12.80
N THR A 146 -0.29 -12.22 -13.95
CA THR A 146 1.02 -11.74 -14.44
C THR A 146 0.92 -10.27 -14.86
N LYS A 147 2.04 -9.54 -15.00
CA LYS A 147 2.05 -8.17 -15.54
C LYS A 147 1.33 -8.08 -16.91
N ALA A 148 1.42 -9.13 -17.74
CA ALA A 148 0.76 -9.20 -19.04
C ALA A 148 -0.77 -9.53 -18.97
N GLY A 149 -1.37 -9.52 -17.77
CA GLY A 149 -2.80 -9.76 -17.59
C GLY A 149 -3.24 -11.23 -17.69
N LYS A 150 -2.29 -12.20 -17.66
CA LYS A 150 -2.67 -13.61 -17.62
C LYS A 150 -3.08 -14.00 -16.20
N PHE A 151 -4.29 -14.54 -16.05
CA PHE A 151 -4.80 -15.04 -14.77
C PHE A 151 -3.89 -16.15 -14.19
N VAL A 152 -3.65 -16.10 -12.90
CA VAL A 152 -2.84 -17.07 -12.15
C VAL A 152 -3.68 -17.79 -11.10
N MET A 153 -4.32 -17.04 -10.18
CA MET A 153 -5.15 -17.62 -9.12
C MET A 153 -6.18 -16.63 -8.59
N GLN A 154 -7.17 -17.18 -7.90
CA GLN A 154 -8.18 -16.46 -7.11
C GLN A 154 -8.20 -17.01 -5.69
N ILE A 155 -8.26 -16.13 -4.70
CA ILE A 155 -8.49 -16.43 -3.27
C ILE A 155 -9.88 -15.86 -2.91
N GLY A 156 -10.70 -16.68 -2.27
CA GLY A 156 -12.11 -16.32 -2.04
C GLY A 156 -12.96 -16.48 -3.30
N LYS A 157 -14.24 -16.08 -3.21
CA LYS A 157 -15.18 -16.15 -4.32
C LYS A 157 -16.27 -15.08 -4.18
N GLY A 158 -16.54 -14.36 -5.25
CA GLY A 158 -17.57 -13.34 -5.30
C GLY A 158 -18.93 -13.84 -4.78
N GLY A 159 -19.56 -13.08 -3.90
CA GLY A 159 -20.83 -13.42 -3.26
C GLY A 159 -20.77 -14.55 -2.24
N GLN A 160 -19.60 -15.06 -1.89
CA GLN A 160 -19.41 -16.14 -0.90
C GLN A 160 -18.84 -15.63 0.43
N LYS A 161 -19.24 -14.45 0.83
CA LYS A 161 -18.83 -13.80 2.08
C LYS A 161 -19.04 -14.68 3.30
N LYS A 162 -18.04 -14.69 4.21
CA LYS A 162 -18.01 -15.48 5.44
C LYS A 162 -17.48 -14.64 6.60
N THR A 163 -17.53 -15.21 7.80
CA THR A 163 -17.09 -14.56 9.04
C THR A 163 -15.57 -14.50 9.17
N ASN A 164 -15.09 -13.76 10.17
CA ASN A 164 -13.67 -13.67 10.53
C ASN A 164 -12.98 -15.02 10.81
N ALA A 165 -13.74 -16.08 11.10
CA ALA A 165 -13.21 -17.41 11.36
C ALA A 165 -12.99 -18.25 10.09
N ASP A 166 -13.52 -17.84 8.95
CA ASP A 166 -13.34 -18.58 7.68
C ASP A 166 -11.93 -18.37 7.13
N THR A 167 -11.24 -19.44 6.75
CA THR A 167 -9.87 -19.41 6.23
C THR A 167 -9.77 -19.49 4.70
N LYS A 168 -10.91 -19.55 4.01
CA LYS A 168 -10.97 -19.71 2.53
C LYS A 168 -11.65 -18.54 1.84
N ASN A 169 -12.65 -17.95 2.48
CA ASN A 169 -13.43 -16.86 1.91
C ASN A 169 -13.16 -15.55 2.63
N LEU A 170 -13.33 -14.48 1.89
CA LEU A 170 -13.15 -13.11 2.33
C LEU A 170 -14.52 -12.42 2.47
N TRP A 171 -14.54 -11.19 2.90
CA TRP A 171 -15.72 -10.34 2.86
C TRP A 171 -15.29 -8.88 2.62
N GLU A 172 -15.34 -8.47 1.37
CA GLU A 172 -15.00 -7.13 0.90
C GLU A 172 -13.56 -6.73 1.31
N PRO A 173 -12.55 -7.43 0.79
CA PRO A 173 -11.14 -7.12 1.08
C PRO A 173 -10.74 -5.78 0.46
N ALA A 174 -9.96 -4.99 1.20
CA ALA A 174 -9.56 -3.65 0.79
C ALA A 174 -8.25 -3.63 0.02
N ASP A 175 -7.23 -4.32 0.53
CA ASP A 175 -5.86 -4.21 0.02
C ASP A 175 -5.05 -5.45 0.34
N VAL A 176 -3.89 -5.60 -0.32
CA VAL A 176 -2.97 -6.72 -0.10
C VAL A 176 -1.52 -6.26 -0.09
N PHE A 177 -0.68 -7.05 0.57
CA PHE A 177 0.77 -6.87 0.59
C PHE A 177 1.46 -8.22 0.65
N VAL A 178 2.50 -8.44 -0.16
CA VAL A 178 3.35 -9.64 -0.09
C VAL A 178 4.66 -9.34 0.61
N TYR A 179 4.90 -10.03 1.72
CA TYR A 179 6.18 -9.94 2.41
C TYR A 179 7.19 -10.90 1.76
N ALA A 180 8.13 -10.32 0.99
CA ALA A 180 9.04 -11.06 0.12
C ALA A 180 9.91 -12.11 0.83
N LYS A 181 10.26 -11.88 2.12
CA LYS A 181 11.16 -12.81 2.86
C LYS A 181 10.52 -14.15 3.19
N THR A 182 9.22 -14.16 3.47
CA THR A 182 8.48 -15.35 3.87
C THR A 182 7.48 -15.80 2.81
N ASN A 183 7.31 -15.01 1.74
CA ASN A 183 6.31 -15.22 0.67
C ASN A 183 4.85 -15.21 1.20
N GLU A 184 4.61 -14.48 2.28
CA GLU A 184 3.29 -14.32 2.90
C GLU A 184 2.52 -13.19 2.23
N LEU A 185 1.30 -13.48 1.81
CA LEU A 185 0.32 -12.53 1.31
C LEU A 185 -0.58 -12.10 2.47
N PHE A 186 -0.44 -10.87 2.92
CA PHE A 186 -1.32 -10.24 3.91
C PHE A 186 -2.50 -9.60 3.18
N VAL A 187 -3.71 -9.95 3.56
CA VAL A 187 -4.94 -9.40 3.01
C VAL A 187 -5.67 -8.60 4.08
N ALA A 188 -5.91 -7.32 3.82
CA ALA A 188 -6.76 -6.47 4.64
C ALA A 188 -8.23 -6.77 4.35
N ASP A 189 -8.79 -7.77 5.00
CA ASP A 189 -10.17 -8.22 4.88
C ASP A 189 -11.05 -7.46 5.88
N VAL A 190 -11.42 -6.20 5.57
CA VAL A 190 -11.78 -5.21 6.58
C VAL A 190 -13.11 -4.48 6.37
N TYR A 191 -13.72 -4.46 5.19
CA TYR A 191 -15.01 -3.78 5.01
C TYR A 191 -16.16 -4.60 5.60
N GLY A 192 -16.27 -5.85 5.24
CA GLY A 192 -17.24 -6.77 5.82
C GLY A 192 -16.71 -7.49 7.05
N ASN A 193 -15.50 -8.06 6.96
CA ASN A 193 -14.75 -8.63 8.07
C ASN A 193 -13.99 -7.55 8.85
N LYS A 194 -13.27 -7.97 9.92
CA LYS A 194 -12.44 -7.11 10.77
C LYS A 194 -11.13 -7.82 11.08
N ARG A 195 -10.34 -8.15 10.03
CA ARG A 195 -9.13 -8.95 10.19
C ARG A 195 -8.06 -8.63 9.14
N ILE A 196 -6.84 -8.96 9.47
CA ILE A 196 -5.79 -9.27 8.50
C ILE A 196 -5.72 -10.81 8.42
N ILE A 197 -5.82 -11.36 7.23
CA ILE A 197 -5.66 -12.79 6.98
C ILE A 197 -4.43 -13.01 6.10
N VAL A 198 -3.72 -14.12 6.35
CA VAL A 198 -2.44 -14.39 5.68
C VAL A 198 -2.54 -15.67 4.87
N PHE A 199 -2.03 -15.62 3.65
CA PHE A 199 -1.96 -16.76 2.74
C PHE A 199 -0.53 -16.92 2.22
N ASP A 200 -0.19 -18.08 1.71
CA ASP A 200 1.01 -18.24 0.88
C ASP A 200 0.77 -17.60 -0.50
N ALA A 201 1.64 -16.71 -0.92
CA ALA A 201 1.44 -15.92 -2.14
C ALA A 201 1.58 -16.73 -3.45
N ASP A 202 2.16 -17.94 -3.41
CA ASP A 202 2.30 -18.79 -4.59
C ASP A 202 1.14 -19.78 -4.74
N THR A 203 0.59 -20.26 -3.63
CA THR A 203 -0.42 -21.32 -3.62
C THR A 203 -1.81 -20.86 -3.22
N GLY A 204 -1.94 -19.70 -2.56
CA GLY A 204 -3.19 -19.23 -1.95
C GLY A 204 -3.63 -20.05 -0.73
N ALA A 205 -2.77 -20.88 -0.16
CA ALA A 205 -3.06 -21.63 1.07
C ALA A 205 -3.00 -20.72 2.30
N PHE A 206 -3.95 -20.90 3.23
CA PHE A 206 -3.96 -20.24 4.54
C PHE A 206 -2.91 -20.81 5.48
#